data_0ea331ef87e5ccb1f32422196ae3b38e
#
_entry.id   0ea331ef87e5ccb1f32422196ae3b38e
#
_cell.length_a   1.000
_cell.length_b   1.000
_cell.length_c   1.000
_cell.angle_alpha   90.00
_cell.angle_beta   90.00
_cell.angle_gamma   90.00
#
_symmetry.space_group_name_H-M   'P 1'
#
loop_
_entity.id
_entity.type
_entity.pdbx_description
1 polymer ?
#
loop_
_entity_poly.entity_id
_entity_poly.type
_entity_poly.pdbx_seq_one_letter_code
_entity_poly.pdbx_strand_id
1 'polypeptide(L)'
;MSGSATVVPEQPHGNQAPSAGRKRLGAQVIQDGVQFRCWAPKPAQLDVVLEPHGTVHPLTRGADGYWTGVIPEARAGMSYRYRLDGNSLYPDPCSRYQPDGPHRPSLIVDPDTFAWRDRGWPGLTMHGQVIYELHIGAFTPEGTFDAAVTRLDTLKDLGITVIEIMPVAEFPGRWNWGYDGVGLYAPAHVYGEPDALKRFVDEAHLRGLGVILDVVYNHLGPDGNYLPAFSDEYLTDRYPNEWGQAINFDGPGSKEVREFFIQNACYWIEEFHLDGLRLDAVHAFHDE
;
A
#
# COMPACT_ATOMS: atom_id res chain seq x y z
N MET A 1 -29.94 40.93 -15.14
CA MET A 1 -30.26 39.84 -14.21
C MET A 1 -28.94 39.08 -13.97
N SER A 2 -28.26 39.40 -12.88
CA SER A 2 -26.97 38.83 -12.51
C SER A 2 -27.25 37.62 -11.63
N GLY A 3 -27.00 36.42 -12.17
CA GLY A 3 -27.04 35.18 -11.41
C GLY A 3 -25.77 35.02 -10.56
N SER A 4 -25.90 35.21 -9.26
CA SER A 4 -24.87 34.91 -8.28
C SER A 4 -24.76 33.40 -8.15
N ALA A 5 -23.66 32.83 -8.62
CA ALA A 5 -23.32 31.44 -8.34
C ALA A 5 -22.77 31.36 -6.89
N THR A 6 -23.54 30.75 -6.01
CA THR A 6 -23.10 30.46 -4.63
C THR A 6 -22.10 29.32 -4.71
N VAL A 7 -20.82 29.63 -4.50
CA VAL A 7 -19.78 28.63 -4.27
C VAL A 7 -20.01 28.08 -2.87
N VAL A 8 -20.43 26.82 -2.78
CA VAL A 8 -20.44 26.06 -1.52
C VAL A 8 -18.98 25.75 -1.18
N PRO A 9 -18.45 26.14 -0.01
CA PRO A 9 -17.12 25.76 0.39
C PRO A 9 -17.09 24.26 0.60
N GLU A 10 -16.21 23.56 -0.13
CA GLU A 10 -15.86 22.17 0.18
C GLU A 10 -15.32 22.11 1.62
N GLN A 11 -15.86 21.19 2.40
CA GLN A 11 -15.44 21.00 3.79
C GLN A 11 -14.01 20.48 3.83
N PRO A 12 -13.14 20.96 4.74
CA PRO A 12 -11.80 20.42 4.92
C PRO A 12 -11.92 18.94 5.32
N HIS A 13 -10.98 18.10 4.84
CA HIS A 13 -10.86 16.70 5.17
C HIS A 13 -10.66 16.51 6.69
N GLY A 14 -11.74 16.68 7.44
CA GLY A 14 -11.83 16.24 8.82
C GLY A 14 -12.01 14.73 8.82
N ASN A 15 -11.22 14.02 9.61
CA ASN A 15 -11.30 12.60 9.94
C ASN A 15 -12.63 11.96 9.49
N GLN A 16 -12.74 11.55 8.23
CA GLN A 16 -13.79 10.63 7.85
C GLN A 16 -13.41 9.31 8.50
N ALA A 17 -14.26 8.87 9.42
CA ALA A 17 -14.20 7.52 9.94
C ALA A 17 -14.00 6.56 8.74
N PRO A 18 -13.13 5.55 8.85
CA PRO A 18 -12.82 4.62 7.78
C PRO A 18 -14.12 4.17 7.14
N SER A 19 -14.20 4.20 5.83
CA SER A 19 -15.42 3.99 5.02
C SER A 19 -16.27 2.89 5.65
N ALA A 20 -17.33 3.30 6.34
CA ALA A 20 -18.12 2.45 7.23
C ALA A 20 -18.66 1.27 6.44
N GLY A 21 -18.06 0.07 6.61
CA GLY A 21 -18.50 -1.18 6.03
C GLY A 21 -17.47 -2.00 5.24
N ARG A 22 -16.33 -1.45 4.83
CA ARG A 22 -15.31 -2.21 4.09
C ARG A 22 -14.41 -3.00 5.05
N LYS A 23 -14.38 -4.33 4.93
CA LYS A 23 -13.49 -5.18 5.73
C LYS A 23 -12.07 -5.09 5.15
N ARG A 24 -11.14 -4.49 5.88
CA ARG A 24 -9.75 -4.30 5.44
C ARG A 24 -9.02 -5.63 5.25
N LEU A 25 -8.15 -5.70 4.25
CA LEU A 25 -7.25 -6.83 3.98
C LEU A 25 -5.97 -6.75 4.82
N GLY A 26 -5.32 -7.90 5.03
CA GLY A 26 -4.08 -8.01 5.79
C GLY A 26 -4.29 -8.14 7.30
N ALA A 27 -3.21 -7.89 8.05
CA ALA A 27 -3.20 -7.90 9.50
C ALA A 27 -3.64 -6.54 10.06
N GLN A 28 -4.58 -6.53 10.99
CA GLN A 28 -5.13 -5.31 11.61
C GLN A 28 -5.08 -5.45 13.14
N VAL A 29 -4.40 -4.52 13.79
CA VAL A 29 -4.40 -4.43 15.24
C VAL A 29 -5.79 -4.00 15.72
N ILE A 30 -6.35 -4.74 16.64
CA ILE A 30 -7.64 -4.47 17.28
C ILE A 30 -7.50 -4.60 18.80
N GLN A 31 -8.54 -4.19 19.54
CA GLN A 31 -8.50 -4.24 21.02
C GLN A 31 -8.13 -5.63 21.57
N ASP A 32 -8.65 -6.70 20.94
CA ASP A 32 -8.52 -8.08 21.43
C ASP A 32 -7.42 -8.89 20.71
N GLY A 33 -6.45 -8.24 20.08
CA GLY A 33 -5.35 -8.89 19.36
C GLY A 33 -5.14 -8.37 17.96
N VAL A 34 -4.97 -9.28 16.99
CA VAL A 34 -4.83 -8.94 15.57
C VAL A 34 -5.82 -9.73 14.74
N GLN A 35 -6.60 -9.02 13.94
CA GLN A 35 -7.47 -9.62 12.93
C GLN A 35 -6.68 -9.80 11.63
N PHE A 36 -6.75 -11.01 11.07
CA PHE A 36 -6.18 -11.33 9.77
C PHE A 36 -7.31 -11.53 8.75
N ARG A 37 -7.13 -10.99 7.54
CA ARG A 37 -8.04 -11.21 6.42
C ARG A 37 -7.26 -11.30 5.11
N CYS A 38 -7.38 -12.43 4.42
CA CYS A 38 -6.70 -12.70 3.16
C CYS A 38 -7.67 -13.31 2.14
N TRP A 39 -7.63 -12.85 0.90
CA TRP A 39 -8.33 -13.51 -0.20
C TRP A 39 -7.42 -14.58 -0.79
N ALA A 40 -7.82 -15.82 -0.63
CA ALA A 40 -7.08 -16.99 -1.07
C ALA A 40 -8.05 -18.13 -1.42
N PRO A 41 -8.70 -18.08 -2.57
CA PRO A 41 -9.64 -19.12 -2.99
C PRO A 41 -8.97 -20.45 -3.32
N LYS A 42 -7.68 -20.45 -3.68
CA LYS A 42 -6.93 -21.61 -4.17
C LYS A 42 -6.62 -22.67 -3.09
N PRO A 43 -6.03 -22.32 -1.91
CA PRO A 43 -5.68 -23.31 -0.90
C PRO A 43 -6.94 -23.87 -0.21
N ALA A 44 -6.85 -25.15 0.20
CA ALA A 44 -7.87 -25.82 1.00
C ALA A 44 -7.75 -25.47 2.49
N GLN A 45 -6.56 -25.04 2.94
CA GLN A 45 -6.28 -24.61 4.31
C GLN A 45 -5.35 -23.39 4.31
N LEU A 46 -5.66 -22.42 5.16
CA LEU A 46 -4.82 -21.23 5.37
C LEU A 46 -4.64 -21.00 6.87
N ASP A 47 -3.40 -20.96 7.30
CA ASP A 47 -3.03 -20.66 8.67
C ASP A 47 -2.15 -19.41 8.74
N VAL A 48 -2.20 -18.68 9.85
CA VAL A 48 -1.18 -17.70 10.23
C VAL A 48 -0.13 -18.40 11.09
N VAL A 49 1.13 -18.20 10.74
CA VAL A 49 2.28 -18.67 11.54
C VAL A 49 2.97 -17.45 12.13
N LEU A 50 2.94 -17.30 13.46
CA LEU A 50 3.65 -16.23 14.16
C LEU A 50 5.11 -16.62 14.38
N GLU A 51 6.02 -15.73 14.01
CA GLU A 51 7.47 -15.90 14.20
C GLU A 51 7.93 -15.23 15.53
N PRO A 52 9.05 -15.65 16.12
CA PRO A 52 9.92 -16.76 15.70
C PRO A 52 9.49 -18.13 16.23
N HIS A 53 8.44 -18.21 17.05
CA HIS A 53 8.08 -19.45 17.76
C HIS A 53 7.36 -20.46 16.87
N GLY A 54 6.90 -20.06 15.67
CA GLY A 54 6.20 -20.93 14.75
C GLY A 54 4.82 -21.38 15.23
N THR A 55 4.18 -20.60 16.11
CA THR A 55 2.81 -20.90 16.56
C THR A 55 1.84 -20.77 15.39
N VAL A 56 0.99 -21.77 15.24
CA VAL A 56 0.09 -21.91 14.08
C VAL A 56 -1.34 -21.63 14.50
N HIS A 57 -1.99 -20.74 13.75
CA HIS A 57 -3.37 -20.32 13.99
C HIS A 57 -4.19 -20.50 12.74
N PRO A 58 -5.12 -21.47 12.69
CA PRO A 58 -5.97 -21.69 11.53
C PRO A 58 -6.94 -20.53 11.31
N LEU A 59 -7.12 -20.12 10.06
CA LEU A 59 -8.14 -19.17 9.66
C LEU A 59 -9.41 -19.88 9.20
N THR A 60 -10.52 -19.16 9.27
CA THR A 60 -11.83 -19.64 8.81
C THR A 60 -12.11 -19.13 7.39
N ARG A 61 -12.46 -20.05 6.47
CA ARG A 61 -12.82 -19.74 5.09
C ARG A 61 -14.27 -19.29 4.99
N GLY A 62 -14.49 -18.11 4.38
CA GLY A 62 -15.82 -17.66 3.93
C GLY A 62 -16.21 -18.24 2.57
N ALA A 63 -17.49 -18.11 2.21
CA ALA A 63 -18.01 -18.58 0.93
C ALA A 63 -17.44 -17.78 -0.29
N ASP A 64 -16.96 -16.58 -0.02
CA ASP A 64 -16.38 -15.63 -0.99
C ASP A 64 -14.86 -15.84 -1.23
N GLY A 65 -14.28 -16.90 -0.66
CA GLY A 65 -12.86 -17.22 -0.78
C GLY A 65 -11.93 -16.42 0.14
N TYR A 66 -12.49 -15.56 1.00
CA TYR A 66 -11.72 -14.89 2.05
C TYR A 66 -11.53 -15.79 3.26
N TRP A 67 -10.35 -15.72 3.83
CA TRP A 67 -9.99 -16.34 5.09
C TRP A 67 -9.87 -15.27 6.17
N THR A 68 -10.45 -15.52 7.34
CA THR A 68 -10.45 -14.56 8.45
C THR A 68 -10.21 -15.26 9.80
N GLY A 69 -9.57 -14.55 10.71
CA GLY A 69 -9.41 -14.98 12.10
C GLY A 69 -8.89 -13.86 12.98
N VAL A 70 -9.15 -13.96 14.27
CA VAL A 70 -8.56 -13.08 15.30
C VAL A 70 -7.60 -13.91 16.14
N ILE A 71 -6.38 -13.41 16.30
CA ILE A 71 -5.34 -14.06 17.10
C ILE A 71 -5.07 -13.18 18.32
N PRO A 72 -5.54 -13.59 19.52
CA PRO A 72 -5.49 -12.75 20.71
C PRO A 72 -4.09 -12.44 21.22
N GLU A 73 -3.11 -13.32 20.98
CA GLU A 73 -1.71 -13.13 21.38
C GLU A 73 -0.87 -12.35 20.37
N ALA A 74 -1.35 -12.17 19.14
CA ALA A 74 -0.63 -11.39 18.13
C ALA A 74 -0.64 -9.90 18.49
N ARG A 75 0.48 -9.22 18.24
CA ARG A 75 0.69 -7.79 18.55
C ARG A 75 1.49 -7.12 17.41
N ALA A 76 1.41 -5.80 17.33
CA ALA A 76 2.31 -5.01 16.52
C ALA A 76 3.78 -5.33 16.82
N GLY A 77 4.62 -5.35 15.79
CA GLY A 77 6.02 -5.72 15.88
C GLY A 77 6.31 -7.23 15.79
N MET A 78 5.30 -8.09 15.83
CA MET A 78 5.48 -9.52 15.56
C MET A 78 5.53 -9.78 14.06
N SER A 79 6.41 -10.70 13.64
CA SER A 79 6.47 -11.17 12.27
C SER A 79 5.56 -12.39 12.07
N TYR A 80 5.03 -12.51 10.85
CA TYR A 80 4.15 -13.62 10.50
C TYR A 80 4.26 -14.01 9.02
N ARG A 81 3.81 -15.23 8.72
CA ARG A 81 3.57 -15.70 7.35
C ARG A 81 2.26 -16.47 7.28
N TYR A 82 1.70 -16.55 6.08
CA TYR A 82 0.64 -17.50 5.80
C TYR A 82 1.23 -18.87 5.44
N ARG A 83 0.65 -19.92 6.02
CA ARG A 83 0.94 -21.31 5.65
C ARG A 83 -0.21 -21.87 4.85
N LEU A 84 0.05 -22.24 3.61
CA LEU A 84 -0.91 -22.80 2.67
C LEU A 84 -0.83 -24.33 2.71
N ASP A 85 -2.00 -24.99 2.86
CA ASP A 85 -2.15 -26.46 2.84
C ASP A 85 -1.17 -27.21 3.75
N GLY A 86 -0.80 -26.59 4.88
CA GLY A 86 0.07 -27.16 5.88
C GLY A 86 1.57 -27.19 5.54
N ASN A 87 1.98 -26.77 4.33
CA ASN A 87 3.34 -26.96 3.85
C ASN A 87 4.09 -25.65 3.53
N SER A 88 3.55 -24.82 2.65
CA SER A 88 4.26 -23.68 2.06
C SER A 88 4.01 -22.40 2.85
N LEU A 89 5.08 -21.68 3.19
CA LEU A 89 5.05 -20.43 3.91
C LEU A 89 5.29 -19.26 2.95
N TYR A 90 4.35 -18.31 2.94
CA TYR A 90 4.42 -17.10 2.11
C TYR A 90 4.17 -15.84 2.95
N PRO A 91 4.75 -14.69 2.56
CA PRO A 91 4.36 -13.42 3.14
C PRO A 91 2.89 -13.11 2.82
N ASP A 92 2.31 -12.19 3.57
CA ASP A 92 0.95 -11.71 3.31
C ASP A 92 0.90 -10.90 2.00
N PRO A 93 -0.01 -11.19 1.07
CA PRO A 93 -0.26 -10.35 -0.11
C PRO A 93 -0.53 -8.87 0.22
N CYS A 94 -1.08 -8.60 1.41
CA CYS A 94 -1.36 -7.26 1.92
C CYS A 94 -0.42 -6.87 3.06
N SER A 95 0.81 -7.37 3.05
CA SER A 95 1.83 -7.04 4.05
C SER A 95 2.03 -5.53 4.16
N ARG A 96 1.99 -4.99 5.37
CA ARG A 96 2.22 -3.56 5.64
C ARG A 96 3.70 -3.20 5.73
N TYR A 97 4.55 -4.19 6.01
CA TYR A 97 6.00 -4.03 6.04
C TYR A 97 6.70 -5.40 5.98
N GLN A 98 7.83 -5.45 5.27
CA GLN A 98 8.70 -6.63 5.12
C GLN A 98 10.15 -6.22 5.40
N PRO A 99 10.59 -6.20 6.67
CA PRO A 99 11.89 -5.61 7.06
C PRO A 99 13.09 -6.28 6.40
N ASP A 100 12.96 -7.53 5.98
CA ASP A 100 14.02 -8.34 5.37
C ASP A 100 13.75 -8.62 3.87
N GLY A 101 12.86 -7.85 3.24
CA GLY A 101 12.52 -7.98 1.82
C GLY A 101 11.36 -8.92 1.51
N PRO A 102 10.97 -9.01 0.21
CA PRO A 102 9.70 -9.61 -0.21
C PRO A 102 9.62 -11.14 -0.03
N HIS A 103 10.76 -11.81 0.19
CA HIS A 103 10.80 -13.25 0.42
C HIS A 103 10.70 -13.63 1.91
N ARG A 104 10.63 -12.65 2.78
CA ARG A 104 10.70 -12.82 4.23
C ARG A 104 9.35 -12.59 4.90
N PRO A 105 9.22 -12.88 6.20
CA PRO A 105 7.98 -12.67 6.92
C PRO A 105 7.47 -11.23 6.83
N SER A 106 6.16 -11.08 6.85
CA SER A 106 5.48 -9.80 7.03
C SER A 106 5.55 -9.36 8.49
N LEU A 107 5.65 -8.06 8.75
CA LEU A 107 5.56 -7.49 10.09
C LEU A 107 4.15 -6.95 10.35
N ILE A 108 3.60 -7.19 11.53
CA ILE A 108 2.35 -6.58 11.98
C ILE A 108 2.65 -5.13 12.35
N VAL A 109 2.01 -4.20 11.64
CA VAL A 109 2.13 -2.75 11.86
C VAL A 109 0.84 -2.23 12.47
N ASP A 110 0.97 -1.39 13.50
CA ASP A 110 -0.16 -0.64 14.07
C ASP A 110 -0.12 0.79 13.50
N PRO A 111 -1.04 1.16 12.60
CA PRO A 111 -1.04 2.47 11.98
C PRO A 111 -1.36 3.62 12.94
N ASP A 112 -2.04 3.33 14.05
CA ASP A 112 -2.55 4.32 14.98
C ASP A 112 -1.47 4.83 15.96
N THR A 113 -0.27 4.24 15.92
CA THR A 113 0.86 4.69 16.77
C THR A 113 1.54 5.96 16.27
N PHE A 114 1.38 6.32 15.01
CA PHE A 114 1.98 7.53 14.44
C PHE A 114 1.18 8.79 14.82
N ALA A 115 1.85 9.77 15.38
CA ALA A 115 1.23 11.03 15.80
C ALA A 115 1.32 12.08 14.69
N TRP A 116 0.30 12.15 13.86
CA TRP A 116 0.17 13.13 12.77
C TRP A 116 0.04 14.57 13.31
N ARG A 117 0.72 15.52 12.65
CA ARG A 117 0.68 16.96 12.95
C ARG A 117 0.03 17.79 11.84
N ASP A 118 -0.33 17.16 10.74
CA ASP A 118 -0.87 17.75 9.50
C ASP A 118 -2.37 18.10 9.53
N ARG A 119 -3.00 18.12 10.70
CA ARG A 119 -4.45 18.38 10.87
C ARG A 119 -4.95 19.69 10.22
N GLY A 120 -4.05 20.62 9.94
CA GLY A 120 -4.36 21.88 9.26
C GLY A 120 -4.12 21.85 7.75
N TRP A 121 -3.70 20.73 7.21
CA TRP A 121 -3.44 20.57 5.79
C TRP A 121 -4.76 20.60 4.99
N PRO A 122 -4.92 21.52 4.00
CA PRO A 122 -6.20 21.69 3.30
C PRO A 122 -6.39 20.67 2.14
N GLY A 123 -5.40 19.83 1.87
CA GLY A 123 -5.35 19.00 0.65
C GLY A 123 -4.92 19.80 -0.58
N LEU A 124 -4.99 19.18 -1.74
CA LEU A 124 -4.56 19.74 -3.02
C LEU A 124 -5.71 19.99 -3.99
N THR A 125 -5.54 21.04 -4.81
CA THR A 125 -6.29 21.21 -6.06
C THR A 125 -5.27 21.16 -7.20
N MET A 126 -5.50 20.40 -8.26
CA MET A 126 -4.51 20.18 -9.33
C MET A 126 -4.12 21.44 -10.11
N HIS A 127 -5.03 22.42 -10.22
CA HIS A 127 -4.77 23.62 -11.00
C HIS A 127 -3.69 24.51 -10.36
N GLY A 128 -2.66 24.83 -11.14
CA GLY A 128 -1.58 25.74 -10.73
C GLY A 128 -0.45 25.09 -9.93
N GLN A 129 -0.45 23.75 -9.79
CA GLN A 129 0.61 23.05 -9.10
C GLN A 129 1.88 22.93 -9.94
N VAL A 130 3.03 22.91 -9.25
CA VAL A 130 4.35 22.59 -9.80
C VAL A 130 4.79 21.31 -9.15
N ILE A 131 4.80 20.22 -9.94
CA ILE A 131 5.10 18.87 -9.48
C ILE A 131 6.58 18.59 -9.68
N TYR A 132 7.23 18.04 -8.66
CA TYR A 132 8.61 17.54 -8.72
C TYR A 132 8.60 16.04 -8.44
N GLU A 133 8.92 15.25 -9.46
CA GLU A 133 9.09 13.81 -9.32
C GLU A 133 10.46 13.48 -8.73
N LEU A 134 10.49 12.59 -7.73
CA LEU A 134 11.72 12.12 -7.11
C LEU A 134 11.70 10.63 -6.81
N HIS A 135 12.89 10.02 -6.87
CA HIS A 135 13.13 8.65 -6.46
C HIS A 135 13.82 8.64 -5.09
N ILE A 136 13.17 8.07 -4.07
CA ILE A 136 13.68 8.09 -2.68
C ILE A 136 15.12 7.54 -2.59
N GLY A 137 15.39 6.41 -3.24
CA GLY A 137 16.71 5.77 -3.19
C GLY A 137 17.84 6.53 -3.90
N ALA A 138 17.53 7.59 -4.68
CA ALA A 138 18.50 8.38 -5.43
C ALA A 138 18.51 9.87 -5.05
N PHE A 139 17.50 10.35 -4.32
CA PHE A 139 17.33 11.77 -4.01
C PHE A 139 18.39 12.30 -3.01
N THR A 140 18.83 11.43 -2.11
CA THR A 140 19.89 11.73 -1.15
C THR A 140 20.94 10.61 -1.15
N PRO A 141 22.16 10.87 -0.66
CA PRO A 141 23.18 9.82 -0.55
C PRO A 141 22.76 8.61 0.29
N GLU A 142 21.94 8.84 1.32
CA GLU A 142 21.42 7.81 2.23
C GLU A 142 20.31 6.97 1.55
N GLY A 143 19.56 7.58 0.63
CA GLY A 143 18.49 6.95 -0.12
C GLY A 143 17.29 6.53 0.74
N THR A 144 16.91 7.33 1.74
CA THR A 144 15.83 7.02 2.69
C THR A 144 14.80 8.14 2.80
N PHE A 145 13.59 7.83 3.27
CA PHE A 145 12.55 8.84 3.54
C PHE A 145 13.03 9.90 4.54
N ASP A 146 13.68 9.49 5.62
CA ASP A 146 14.18 10.43 6.63
C ASP A 146 15.25 11.39 6.08
N ALA A 147 16.14 10.92 5.22
CA ALA A 147 17.10 11.77 4.55
C ALA A 147 16.42 12.73 3.56
N ALA A 148 15.40 12.28 2.85
CA ALA A 148 14.62 13.11 1.93
C ALA A 148 13.91 14.27 2.64
N VAL A 149 13.43 14.08 3.88
CA VAL A 149 12.86 15.17 4.72
C VAL A 149 13.81 16.37 4.80
N THR A 150 15.11 16.16 4.88
CA THR A 150 16.11 17.23 5.00
C THR A 150 16.20 18.15 3.79
N ARG A 151 15.58 17.75 2.66
CA ARG A 151 15.58 18.49 1.39
C ARG A 151 14.26 19.22 1.08
N LEU A 152 13.23 19.04 1.90
CA LEU A 152 11.90 19.61 1.66
C LEU A 152 11.92 21.15 1.59
N ASP A 153 12.68 21.81 2.46
CA ASP A 153 12.80 23.27 2.43
C ASP A 153 13.44 23.77 1.12
N THR A 154 14.41 23.04 0.58
CA THR A 154 15.04 23.36 -0.72
C THR A 154 14.03 23.25 -1.88
N LEU A 155 13.16 22.23 -1.87
CA LEU A 155 12.11 22.08 -2.88
C LEU A 155 11.08 23.22 -2.78
N LYS A 156 10.67 23.57 -1.57
CA LYS A 156 9.77 24.68 -1.32
C LYS A 156 10.36 26.03 -1.81
N ASP A 157 11.61 26.31 -1.49
CA ASP A 157 12.30 27.53 -1.91
C ASP A 157 12.47 27.61 -3.44
N LEU A 158 12.53 26.48 -4.11
CA LEU A 158 12.55 26.39 -5.58
C LEU A 158 11.16 26.69 -6.20
N GLY A 159 10.11 26.71 -5.39
CA GLY A 159 8.73 26.95 -5.84
C GLY A 159 7.94 25.69 -6.20
N ILE A 160 8.43 24.52 -5.77
CA ILE A 160 7.67 23.27 -5.88
C ILE A 160 6.47 23.33 -4.93
N THR A 161 5.35 22.77 -5.36
CA THR A 161 4.12 22.73 -4.55
C THR A 161 3.64 21.30 -4.29
N VAL A 162 4.03 20.34 -5.12
CA VAL A 162 3.70 18.92 -5.00
C VAL A 162 4.94 18.08 -5.26
N ILE A 163 5.16 17.09 -4.42
CA ILE A 163 6.15 16.06 -4.61
C ILE A 163 5.46 14.81 -5.15
N GLU A 164 5.92 14.31 -6.29
CA GLU A 164 5.55 13.00 -6.80
C GLU A 164 6.64 12.00 -6.43
N ILE A 165 6.31 11.03 -5.59
CA ILE A 165 7.24 9.96 -5.22
C ILE A 165 7.11 8.85 -6.26
N MET A 166 8.22 8.47 -6.92
CA MET A 166 8.30 7.26 -7.75
C MET A 166 7.90 6.03 -6.92
N PRO A 167 7.47 4.91 -7.55
CA PRO A 167 6.87 3.80 -6.82
C PRO A 167 7.73 3.30 -5.66
N VAL A 168 7.09 3.05 -4.51
CA VAL A 168 7.75 2.60 -3.27
C VAL A 168 7.33 1.21 -2.83
N ALA A 169 6.52 0.49 -3.61
CA ALA A 169 6.12 -0.87 -3.28
C ALA A 169 7.34 -1.77 -3.07
N GLU A 170 7.26 -2.69 -2.09
CA GLU A 170 8.37 -3.60 -1.74
C GLU A 170 8.85 -4.40 -2.95
N PHE A 171 10.17 -4.51 -3.12
CA PHE A 171 10.85 -5.18 -4.22
C PHE A 171 12.10 -5.95 -3.75
N PRO A 172 12.58 -6.95 -4.50
CA PRO A 172 13.79 -7.68 -4.13
C PRO A 172 15.06 -6.87 -4.39
N GLY A 173 16.02 -6.99 -3.47
CA GLY A 173 17.32 -6.33 -3.57
C GLY A 173 17.31 -4.90 -3.03
N ARG A 174 18.28 -4.09 -3.52
CA ARG A 174 18.50 -2.73 -3.00
C ARG A 174 18.18 -1.65 -4.03
N TRP A 175 18.25 -1.96 -5.32
CA TRP A 175 18.17 -0.99 -6.40
C TRP A 175 17.00 -1.33 -7.31
N ASN A 176 16.04 -0.44 -7.41
CA ASN A 176 14.89 -0.52 -8.29
C ASN A 176 14.39 0.90 -8.57
N TRP A 177 13.84 1.15 -9.73
CA TRP A 177 13.12 2.39 -9.99
C TRP A 177 11.73 2.41 -9.32
N GLY A 178 11.29 1.26 -8.80
CA GLY A 178 9.99 1.05 -8.19
C GLY A 178 8.97 0.33 -9.08
N TYR A 179 9.29 0.14 -10.38
CA TYR A 179 8.35 -0.46 -11.34
C TYR A 179 8.35 -1.99 -11.35
N ASP A 180 9.19 -2.65 -10.55
CA ASP A 180 9.15 -4.10 -10.31
C ASP A 180 8.66 -4.44 -8.89
N GLY A 181 7.79 -3.62 -8.33
CA GLY A 181 7.20 -3.84 -7.02
C GLY A 181 6.36 -5.12 -6.96
N VAL A 182 6.42 -5.83 -5.84
CA VAL A 182 5.69 -7.10 -5.60
C VAL A 182 4.88 -7.09 -4.31
N GLY A 183 5.24 -6.26 -3.34
CA GLY A 183 4.51 -6.07 -2.08
C GLY A 183 3.78 -4.74 -2.09
N LEU A 184 2.64 -4.64 -2.79
CA LEU A 184 1.98 -3.37 -3.09
C LEU A 184 1.52 -2.58 -1.86
N TYR A 185 1.35 -3.23 -0.70
CA TYR A 185 0.92 -2.60 0.54
C TYR A 185 2.08 -2.26 1.49
N ALA A 186 3.32 -2.61 1.13
CA ALA A 186 4.49 -2.34 1.95
C ALA A 186 5.40 -1.31 1.27
N PRO A 187 5.77 -0.21 1.93
CA PRO A 187 6.87 0.61 1.46
C PRO A 187 8.16 -0.21 1.53
N ALA A 188 9.01 -0.08 0.49
CA ALA A 188 10.25 -0.84 0.36
C ALA A 188 11.17 -0.62 1.58
N HIS A 189 11.58 -1.73 2.20
CA HIS A 189 12.38 -1.73 3.43
C HIS A 189 13.67 -0.93 3.30
N VAL A 190 14.23 -0.87 2.10
CA VAL A 190 15.47 -0.12 1.82
C VAL A 190 15.31 1.40 1.92
N TYR A 191 14.09 1.92 1.89
CA TYR A 191 13.80 3.35 2.02
C TYR A 191 13.43 3.75 3.46
N GLY A 192 13.14 2.78 4.32
CA GLY A 192 12.77 2.97 5.72
C GLY A 192 11.49 2.24 6.11
N GLU A 193 11.14 2.34 7.38
CA GLU A 193 9.91 1.78 7.94
C GLU A 193 8.67 2.59 7.51
N PRO A 194 7.45 2.05 7.61
CA PRO A 194 6.21 2.76 7.28
C PRO A 194 6.10 4.15 7.95
N ASP A 195 6.52 4.26 9.21
CA ASP A 195 6.50 5.54 9.92
C ASP A 195 7.49 6.56 9.38
N ALA A 196 8.56 6.14 8.67
CA ALA A 196 9.46 7.06 7.98
C ALA A 196 8.77 7.71 6.76
N LEU A 197 7.95 6.96 6.00
CA LEU A 197 7.13 7.53 4.94
C LEU A 197 6.05 8.46 5.50
N LYS A 198 5.35 8.06 6.58
CA LYS A 198 4.38 8.93 7.27
C LYS A 198 5.03 10.25 7.71
N ARG A 199 6.24 10.17 8.29
CA ARG A 199 7.00 11.34 8.70
C ARG A 199 7.37 12.24 7.52
N PHE A 200 7.75 11.66 6.38
CA PHE A 200 8.03 12.41 5.17
C PHE A 200 6.80 13.20 4.69
N VAL A 201 5.63 12.58 4.66
CA VAL A 201 4.37 13.22 4.26
C VAL A 201 3.97 14.31 5.26
N ASP A 202 4.00 14.01 6.56
CA ASP A 202 3.67 14.96 7.63
C ASP A 202 4.57 16.21 7.58
N GLU A 203 5.87 16.02 7.39
CA GLU A 203 6.84 17.12 7.23
C GLU A 203 6.64 17.92 5.93
N ALA A 204 6.22 17.27 4.85
CA ALA A 204 5.88 17.96 3.60
C ALA A 204 4.62 18.84 3.79
N HIS A 205 3.56 18.31 4.37
CA HIS A 205 2.33 19.04 4.66
C HIS A 205 2.58 20.25 5.59
N LEU A 206 3.39 20.11 6.63
CA LEU A 206 3.77 21.21 7.51
C LEU A 206 4.49 22.36 6.78
N ARG A 207 5.12 22.07 5.64
CA ARG A 207 5.78 23.06 4.77
C ARG A 207 4.87 23.58 3.66
N GLY A 208 3.65 23.07 3.55
CA GLY A 208 2.71 23.43 2.49
C GLY A 208 3.05 22.76 1.15
N LEU A 209 3.69 21.58 1.19
CA LEU A 209 3.97 20.73 0.03
C LEU A 209 3.00 19.56 0.04
N GLY A 210 2.27 19.33 -1.06
CA GLY A 210 1.50 18.10 -1.22
C GLY A 210 2.37 16.93 -1.63
N VAL A 211 1.87 15.71 -1.42
CA VAL A 211 2.59 14.49 -1.78
C VAL A 211 1.65 13.54 -2.52
N ILE A 212 2.04 13.15 -3.73
CA ILE A 212 1.38 12.10 -4.50
C ILE A 212 2.34 10.92 -4.72
N LEU A 213 1.78 9.74 -4.89
CA LEU A 213 2.53 8.50 -5.10
C LEU A 213 2.26 7.93 -6.48
N ASP A 214 3.34 7.59 -7.19
CA ASP A 214 3.24 6.77 -8.39
C ASP A 214 2.98 5.31 -8.01
N VAL A 215 1.92 4.72 -8.53
CA VAL A 215 1.50 3.34 -8.26
C VAL A 215 1.44 2.52 -9.54
N VAL A 216 1.99 1.31 -9.47
CA VAL A 216 2.06 0.37 -10.58
C VAL A 216 0.95 -0.67 -10.40
N TYR A 217 -0.18 -0.50 -11.11
CA TYR A 217 -1.33 -1.41 -11.05
C TYR A 217 -1.57 -2.15 -12.37
N ASN A 218 -0.65 -2.04 -13.32
CA ASN A 218 -0.72 -2.68 -14.63
C ASN A 218 0.04 -4.02 -14.70
N HIS A 219 1.01 -4.24 -13.81
CA HIS A 219 1.79 -5.47 -13.71
C HIS A 219 2.42 -5.62 -12.32
N LEU A 220 3.11 -6.71 -12.09
CA LEU A 220 3.92 -6.96 -10.88
C LEU A 220 5.32 -7.41 -11.29
N GLY A 221 6.29 -7.12 -10.44
CA GLY A 221 7.66 -7.56 -10.62
C GLY A 221 7.78 -9.10 -10.71
N PRO A 222 8.81 -9.62 -11.38
CA PRO A 222 8.96 -11.05 -11.66
C PRO A 222 9.49 -11.85 -10.46
N ASP A 223 10.11 -11.20 -9.46
CA ASP A 223 10.75 -11.87 -8.32
C ASP A 223 10.12 -11.39 -7.01
N GLY A 224 9.58 -12.35 -6.23
CA GLY A 224 8.87 -12.07 -4.96
C GLY A 224 7.37 -11.90 -5.09
N ASN A 225 6.79 -12.02 -6.29
CA ASN A 225 5.34 -12.04 -6.47
C ASN A 225 4.77 -13.42 -6.09
N TYR A 226 4.10 -13.48 -4.96
CA TYR A 226 3.48 -14.70 -4.45
C TYR A 226 1.96 -14.76 -4.61
N LEU A 227 1.32 -13.75 -5.24
CA LEU A 227 -0.13 -13.73 -5.47
C LEU A 227 -0.67 -15.01 -6.12
N PRO A 228 0.02 -15.63 -7.13
CA PRO A 228 -0.45 -16.88 -7.74
C PRO A 228 -0.51 -18.08 -6.80
N ALA A 229 0.17 -18.05 -5.65
CA ALA A 229 0.03 -19.09 -4.62
C ALA A 229 -1.33 -19.02 -3.91
N PHE A 230 -1.91 -17.82 -3.79
CA PHE A 230 -3.17 -17.55 -3.11
C PHE A 230 -4.38 -17.67 -4.05
N SER A 231 -4.24 -17.21 -5.30
CA SER A 231 -5.27 -17.27 -6.33
C SER A 231 -4.68 -17.24 -7.73
N ASP A 232 -5.22 -18.04 -8.63
CA ASP A 232 -4.89 -17.99 -10.06
C ASP A 232 -5.60 -16.79 -10.76
N GLU A 233 -6.52 -16.12 -10.07
CA GLU A 233 -7.35 -15.05 -10.63
C GLU A 233 -6.70 -13.64 -10.55
N TYR A 234 -5.57 -13.48 -9.85
CA TYR A 234 -4.91 -12.15 -9.77
C TYR A 234 -4.37 -11.67 -11.11
N LEU A 235 -3.89 -12.61 -11.92
CA LEU A 235 -3.20 -12.35 -13.18
C LEU A 235 -3.92 -13.03 -14.34
N THR A 236 -3.71 -12.52 -15.57
CA THR A 236 -4.32 -13.07 -16.78
C THR A 236 -3.38 -13.01 -17.97
N ASP A 237 -3.43 -14.06 -18.82
CA ASP A 237 -2.76 -14.10 -20.13
C ASP A 237 -3.70 -13.67 -21.28
N ARG A 238 -4.90 -13.18 -20.99
CA ARG A 238 -5.88 -12.77 -22.02
C ARG A 238 -5.40 -11.56 -22.82
N TYR A 239 -4.57 -10.73 -22.24
CA TYR A 239 -4.07 -9.51 -22.83
C TYR A 239 -2.56 -9.52 -22.96
N PRO A 240 -2.00 -9.02 -24.08
CA PRO A 240 -0.56 -8.83 -24.19
C PRO A 240 -0.11 -7.74 -23.23
N ASN A 241 0.97 -7.99 -22.50
CA ASN A 241 1.59 -7.02 -21.64
C ASN A 241 3.12 -7.15 -21.76
N GLU A 242 3.81 -6.03 -21.94
CA GLU A 242 5.27 -6.01 -22.15
C GLU A 242 6.05 -6.38 -20.88
N TRP A 243 5.40 -6.29 -19.72
CA TRP A 243 6.03 -6.49 -18.40
C TRP A 243 5.64 -7.80 -17.70
N GLY A 244 5.01 -8.75 -18.41
CA GLY A 244 4.56 -10.04 -17.88
C GLY A 244 3.07 -10.24 -18.01
N GLN A 245 2.44 -10.98 -17.09
CA GLN A 245 1.01 -11.17 -17.10
C GLN A 245 0.27 -9.88 -16.71
N ALA A 246 -0.83 -9.58 -17.37
CA ALA A 246 -1.69 -8.45 -17.02
C ALA A 246 -2.45 -8.72 -15.72
N ILE A 247 -2.86 -7.67 -15.02
CA ILE A 247 -3.76 -7.79 -13.89
C ILE A 247 -5.17 -8.10 -14.39
N ASN A 248 -5.86 -9.00 -13.72
CA ASN A 248 -7.20 -9.44 -14.11
C ASN A 248 -8.29 -8.51 -13.57
N PHE A 249 -8.62 -7.45 -14.31
CA PHE A 249 -9.66 -6.51 -13.90
C PHE A 249 -11.07 -6.85 -14.46
N ASP A 250 -11.22 -7.77 -15.40
CA ASP A 250 -12.47 -8.02 -16.12
C ASP A 250 -12.83 -9.50 -16.34
N GLY A 251 -11.95 -10.43 -15.95
CA GLY A 251 -12.21 -11.88 -16.05
C GLY A 251 -12.91 -12.48 -14.82
N PRO A 252 -13.01 -13.80 -14.76
CA PRO A 252 -13.45 -14.50 -13.55
C PRO A 252 -12.61 -14.08 -12.34
N GLY A 253 -13.25 -13.89 -11.16
CA GLY A 253 -12.55 -13.44 -9.94
C GLY A 253 -12.11 -11.97 -9.92
N SER A 254 -12.32 -11.22 -10.99
CA SER A 254 -11.89 -9.80 -11.09
C SER A 254 -12.49 -8.90 -10.01
N LYS A 255 -13.66 -9.22 -9.47
CA LYS A 255 -14.27 -8.45 -8.38
C LYS A 255 -13.34 -8.36 -7.16
N GLU A 256 -12.76 -9.46 -6.75
CA GLU A 256 -11.86 -9.55 -5.60
C GLU A 256 -10.48 -8.98 -5.93
N VAL A 257 -10.02 -9.12 -7.19
CA VAL A 257 -8.81 -8.47 -7.68
C VAL A 257 -8.98 -6.95 -7.68
N ARG A 258 -10.10 -6.42 -8.20
CA ARG A 258 -10.43 -4.99 -8.11
C ARG A 258 -10.46 -4.50 -6.65
N GLU A 259 -11.08 -5.28 -5.76
CA GLU A 259 -11.14 -4.94 -4.34
C GLU A 259 -9.75 -4.84 -3.71
N PHE A 260 -8.81 -5.73 -4.10
CA PHE A 260 -7.41 -5.67 -3.67
C PHE A 260 -6.75 -4.34 -4.07
N PHE A 261 -6.87 -3.91 -5.34
CA PHE A 261 -6.27 -2.66 -5.82
C PHE A 261 -6.99 -1.41 -5.29
N ILE A 262 -8.32 -1.44 -5.18
CA ILE A 262 -9.10 -0.34 -4.60
C ILE A 262 -8.72 -0.14 -3.13
N GLN A 263 -8.61 -1.22 -2.35
CA GLN A 263 -8.17 -1.12 -0.95
C GLN A 263 -6.72 -0.62 -0.85
N ASN A 264 -5.86 -0.98 -1.80
CA ASN A 264 -4.49 -0.46 -1.84
C ASN A 264 -4.47 1.05 -2.10
N ALA A 265 -5.26 1.55 -3.06
CA ALA A 265 -5.38 2.97 -3.30
C ALA A 265 -5.90 3.73 -2.07
N CYS A 266 -6.98 3.23 -1.44
CA CYS A 266 -7.50 3.80 -0.20
C CYS A 266 -6.47 3.77 0.93
N TYR A 267 -5.71 2.68 1.06
CA TYR A 267 -4.67 2.51 2.07
C TYR A 267 -3.59 3.60 1.98
N TRP A 268 -3.10 3.91 0.78
CA TRP A 268 -2.11 4.95 0.59
C TRP A 268 -2.64 6.34 0.97
N ILE A 269 -3.90 6.63 0.64
CA ILE A 269 -4.54 7.91 0.97
C ILE A 269 -4.88 8.00 2.47
N GLU A 270 -5.53 6.95 3.02
CA GLU A 270 -6.06 7.00 4.39
C GLU A 270 -4.98 6.81 5.46
N GLU A 271 -3.99 5.93 5.22
CA GLU A 271 -3.00 5.57 6.24
C GLU A 271 -1.71 6.38 6.14
N PHE A 272 -1.36 6.88 4.94
CA PHE A 272 -0.17 7.72 4.73
C PHE A 272 -0.50 9.18 4.44
N HIS A 273 -1.76 9.57 4.45
CA HIS A 273 -2.23 10.92 4.15
C HIS A 273 -1.73 11.47 2.80
N LEU A 274 -1.51 10.59 1.81
CA LEU A 274 -1.12 11.04 0.47
C LEU A 274 -2.27 11.83 -0.18
N ASP A 275 -1.95 12.89 -0.89
CA ASP A 275 -2.91 13.78 -1.53
C ASP A 275 -3.48 13.23 -2.83
N GLY A 276 -2.87 12.20 -3.39
CA GLY A 276 -3.30 11.59 -4.62
C GLY A 276 -2.37 10.50 -5.11
N LEU A 277 -2.75 9.91 -6.23
CA LEU A 277 -1.98 8.86 -6.91
C LEU A 277 -1.74 9.25 -8.36
N ARG A 278 -0.56 8.95 -8.86
CA ARG A 278 -0.29 8.87 -10.31
C ARG A 278 -0.34 7.40 -10.69
N LEU A 279 -1.12 7.04 -11.68
CA LEU A 279 -1.23 5.66 -12.13
C LEU A 279 -0.31 5.44 -13.33
N ASP A 280 0.63 4.51 -13.17
CA ASP A 280 1.55 4.12 -14.24
C ASP A 280 0.81 3.33 -15.33
N ALA A 281 1.22 3.56 -16.60
CA ALA A 281 0.86 2.79 -17.78
C ALA A 281 -0.64 2.38 -17.85
N VAL A 282 -1.56 3.33 -17.63
CA VAL A 282 -3.02 3.09 -17.64
C VAL A 282 -3.54 2.48 -18.95
N HIS A 283 -2.80 2.62 -20.05
CA HIS A 283 -3.12 1.98 -21.33
C HIS A 283 -3.02 0.45 -21.28
N ALA A 284 -2.35 -0.12 -20.28
CA ALA A 284 -2.27 -1.56 -20.04
C ALA A 284 -3.33 -2.07 -19.03
N PHE A 285 -4.28 -1.21 -18.61
CA PHE A 285 -5.43 -1.64 -17.84
C PHE A 285 -6.52 -2.10 -18.81
N HIS A 286 -6.93 -3.36 -18.67
CA HIS A 286 -8.00 -3.96 -19.44
C HIS A 286 -9.21 -4.15 -18.54
N ASP A 287 -10.27 -3.38 -18.80
CA ASP A 287 -11.49 -3.31 -18.01
C ASP A 287 -12.69 -3.15 -18.96
N GLU A 288 -13.04 -4.25 -19.67
CA GLU A 288 -14.12 -4.32 -20.67
C GLU A 288 -15.46 -4.81 -20.09
#